data_52bdcfeb6ac7fba746cd6577d814522f
#
_entry.id   52bdcfeb6ac7fba746cd6577d814522f
#
_cell.length_a   1.000
_cell.length_b   1.000
_cell.length_c   1.000
_cell.angle_alpha   90.00
_cell.angle_beta   90.00
_cell.angle_gamma   90.00
#
_symmetry.space_group_name_H-M   'P 1'
#
loop_
_entity.id
_entity.type
_entity.pdbx_description
1 polymer ?
#
loop_
_entity_poly.entity_id
_entity_poly.type
_entity_poly.pdbx_seq_one_letter_code
_entity_poly.pdbx_strand_id
1 'polypeptide(L)'
;ACLEELVPAHRKLDVAFVHAIDKWGEQSRLARTCLQDAVAITFSDFFNAYRGTLQRCIDRITSSAEALHEVNLGGTICGRSSDVPSTYLETVVGQLSTVTGNPKLRQGENLFDAAQNADDILAVSSALDLLARQLIKISADLRLLNSGPVGGIKEIDLPATQAGSSIMPGKVNPVIPEYAMQLSMQTTGLHQASAAALAHAELDLNVWESLITCNTLDMTGLLSTALTSLAESAVAGLEVLPANIQNHLESPIARWTELAKVRGYSKATEQIQRALKQAGQEYQK
;
A
#
# COMPACT_ATOMS: atom_id res chain seq x y z
N ALA A 1 -14.14 13.25 3.38
CA ALA A 1 -12.69 13.50 3.46
C ALA A 1 -11.89 12.28 2.99
N CYS A 2 -11.84 11.15 3.73
CA CYS A 2 -10.96 10.03 3.38
C CYS A 2 -11.06 9.59 1.91
N LEU A 3 -12.25 9.38 1.38
CA LEU A 3 -12.43 8.92 0.01
C LEU A 3 -12.19 10.03 -1.03
N GLU A 4 -12.48 11.28 -0.70
CA GLU A 4 -12.29 12.43 -1.60
C GLU A 4 -10.83 12.78 -1.85
N GLU A 5 -9.94 12.45 -0.93
CA GLU A 5 -8.49 12.67 -1.07
C GLU A 5 -7.78 11.40 -1.55
N LEU A 6 -8.08 10.27 -0.93
CA LEU A 6 -7.35 9.02 -1.13
C LEU A 6 -7.64 8.38 -2.49
N VAL A 7 -8.91 8.37 -2.92
CA VAL A 7 -9.30 7.75 -4.20
C VAL A 7 -8.67 8.47 -5.41
N PRO A 8 -8.68 9.81 -5.48
CA PRO A 8 -7.96 10.52 -6.53
C PRO A 8 -6.44 10.28 -6.49
N ALA A 9 -5.82 10.25 -5.31
CA ALA A 9 -4.40 9.97 -5.16
C ALA A 9 -4.03 8.55 -5.64
N HIS A 10 -4.83 7.55 -5.27
CA HIS A 10 -4.68 6.18 -5.78
C HIS A 10 -4.81 6.15 -7.31
N ARG A 11 -5.81 6.82 -7.87
CA ARG A 11 -6.03 6.86 -9.33
C ARG A 11 -4.82 7.44 -10.07
N LYS A 12 -4.17 8.47 -9.53
CA LYS A 12 -2.93 9.01 -10.09
C LYS A 12 -1.83 7.93 -10.17
N LEU A 13 -1.63 7.19 -9.09
CA LEU A 13 -0.62 6.13 -9.06
C LEU A 13 -0.98 4.96 -9.99
N ASP A 14 -2.25 4.58 -10.07
CA ASP A 14 -2.72 3.55 -11.00
C ASP A 14 -2.46 3.96 -12.46
N VAL A 15 -2.79 5.20 -12.82
CA VAL A 15 -2.49 5.75 -14.17
C VAL A 15 -0.99 5.78 -14.46
N ALA A 16 -0.15 6.14 -13.49
CA ALA A 16 1.29 6.12 -13.67
C ALA A 16 1.81 4.69 -13.94
N PHE A 17 1.29 3.68 -13.23
CA PHE A 17 1.62 2.28 -13.52
C PHE A 17 1.10 1.81 -14.88
N VAL A 18 -0.10 2.23 -15.31
CA VAL A 18 -0.60 1.95 -16.67
C VAL A 18 0.37 2.48 -17.72
N HIS A 19 0.80 3.73 -17.62
CA HIS A 19 1.77 4.29 -18.56
C HIS A 19 3.13 3.57 -18.54
N ALA A 20 3.58 3.13 -17.34
CA ALA A 20 4.81 2.32 -17.24
C ALA A 20 4.64 0.94 -17.91
N ILE A 21 3.45 0.33 -17.83
CA ILE A 21 3.11 -0.92 -18.51
C ILE A 21 3.06 -0.69 -20.04
N ASP A 22 2.42 0.36 -20.50
CA ASP A 22 2.33 0.68 -21.93
C ASP A 22 3.72 0.84 -22.54
N LYS A 23 4.66 1.43 -21.81
CA LYS A 23 6.04 1.67 -22.26
C LYS A 23 6.93 0.44 -22.12
N TRP A 24 6.84 -0.29 -21.02
CA TRP A 24 7.82 -1.30 -20.61
C TRP A 24 7.24 -2.69 -20.36
N GLY A 25 5.93 -2.87 -20.49
CA GLY A 25 5.23 -4.07 -20.08
C GLY A 25 5.74 -5.37 -20.71
N GLU A 26 6.14 -5.32 -21.99
CA GLU A 26 6.66 -6.48 -22.72
C GLU A 26 8.11 -6.84 -22.35
N GLN A 27 8.83 -5.95 -21.68
CA GLN A 27 10.21 -6.21 -21.28
C GLN A 27 10.23 -7.30 -20.20
N SER A 28 10.91 -8.41 -20.49
CA SER A 28 11.15 -9.47 -19.49
C SER A 28 12.21 -9.01 -18.48
N ARG A 29 12.06 -9.51 -17.25
CA ARG A 29 13.02 -9.36 -16.15
C ARG A 29 13.16 -10.65 -15.36
N LEU A 30 14.25 -10.80 -14.62
CA LEU A 30 14.42 -11.91 -13.69
C LEU A 30 13.61 -11.67 -12.41
N ALA A 31 12.62 -12.53 -12.12
CA ALA A 31 11.97 -12.54 -10.82
C ALA A 31 12.93 -13.04 -9.73
N ARG A 32 12.70 -12.57 -8.51
CA ARG A 32 13.44 -13.01 -7.32
C ARG A 32 12.46 -13.40 -6.23
N THR A 33 12.68 -14.58 -5.65
CA THR A 33 11.96 -15.06 -4.47
C THR A 33 12.96 -15.26 -3.34
N CYS A 34 12.67 -14.79 -2.13
CA CYS A 34 13.63 -14.74 -1.04
C CYS A 34 14.96 -14.04 -1.44
N LEU A 35 14.88 -13.05 -2.33
CA LEU A 35 16.00 -12.34 -2.96
C LEU A 35 16.95 -13.24 -3.80
N GLN A 36 16.58 -14.50 -4.06
CA GLN A 36 17.30 -15.39 -4.94
C GLN A 36 16.67 -15.40 -6.34
N ASP A 37 17.47 -15.66 -7.34
CA ASP A 37 17.04 -15.78 -8.73
C ASP A 37 15.94 -16.82 -8.87
N ALA A 38 14.93 -16.52 -9.68
CA ALA A 38 13.81 -17.41 -9.95
C ALA A 38 13.58 -17.56 -11.46
N VAL A 39 12.44 -17.11 -11.97
CA VAL A 39 12.04 -17.26 -13.37
C VAL A 39 11.93 -15.91 -14.07
N ALA A 40 11.92 -15.91 -15.38
CA ALA A 40 11.58 -14.72 -16.14
C ALA A 40 10.08 -14.39 -15.99
N ILE A 41 9.77 -13.12 -15.75
CA ILE A 41 8.44 -12.52 -15.79
C ILE A 41 8.52 -11.22 -16.59
N THR A 42 7.38 -10.63 -16.92
CA THR A 42 7.32 -9.34 -17.58
C THR A 42 7.18 -8.19 -16.57
N PHE A 43 7.50 -6.95 -16.99
CA PHE A 43 7.16 -5.77 -16.19
C PHE A 43 5.65 -5.56 -16.11
N SER A 44 4.87 -6.02 -17.11
CA SER A 44 3.41 -6.06 -17.04
C SER A 44 2.93 -6.91 -15.86
N ASP A 45 3.45 -8.13 -15.71
CA ASP A 45 3.12 -9.00 -14.56
C ASP A 45 3.44 -8.31 -13.23
N PHE A 46 4.62 -7.70 -13.16
CA PHE A 46 5.14 -7.06 -11.96
C PHE A 46 4.30 -5.85 -11.53
N PHE A 47 4.03 -4.90 -12.43
CA PHE A 47 3.26 -3.70 -12.10
C PHE A 47 1.78 -3.99 -11.89
N ASN A 48 1.19 -4.94 -12.64
CA ASN A 48 -0.19 -5.34 -12.42
C ASN A 48 -0.40 -6.00 -11.05
N ALA A 49 0.59 -6.68 -10.49
CA ALA A 49 0.53 -7.20 -9.12
C ALA A 49 0.41 -6.04 -8.09
N TYR A 50 1.10 -4.91 -8.31
CA TYR A 50 0.96 -3.73 -7.46
C TYR A 50 -0.40 -3.05 -7.62
N ARG A 51 -0.85 -2.84 -8.85
CA ARG A 51 -2.16 -2.27 -9.14
C ARG A 51 -3.27 -3.06 -8.45
N GLY A 52 -3.24 -4.40 -8.59
CA GLY A 52 -4.23 -5.27 -7.99
C GLY A 52 -4.28 -5.21 -6.46
N THR A 53 -3.13 -5.11 -5.77
CA THR A 53 -3.14 -4.98 -4.30
C THR A 53 -3.60 -3.61 -3.84
N LEU A 54 -3.20 -2.54 -4.52
CA LEU A 54 -3.62 -1.18 -4.20
C LEU A 54 -5.14 -1.02 -4.38
N GLN A 55 -5.71 -1.51 -5.50
CA GLN A 55 -7.15 -1.49 -5.71
C GLN A 55 -7.90 -2.21 -4.59
N ARG A 56 -7.47 -3.41 -4.20
CA ARG A 56 -8.10 -4.12 -3.07
C ARG A 56 -8.01 -3.36 -1.74
N CYS A 57 -6.96 -2.56 -1.53
CA CYS A 57 -6.88 -1.71 -0.33
C CYS A 57 -7.93 -0.59 -0.39
N ILE A 58 -8.07 0.07 -1.52
CA ILE A 58 -9.10 1.11 -1.72
C ILE A 58 -10.51 0.54 -1.56
N ASP A 59 -10.78 -0.64 -2.10
CA ASP A 59 -12.08 -1.31 -1.96
C ASP A 59 -12.39 -1.58 -0.48
N ARG A 60 -11.40 -2.04 0.31
CA ARG A 60 -11.57 -2.27 1.76
C ARG A 60 -11.81 -0.98 2.53
N ILE A 61 -11.05 0.09 2.23
CA ILE A 61 -11.25 1.40 2.87
C ILE A 61 -12.65 1.93 2.54
N THR A 62 -13.08 1.81 1.29
CA THR A 62 -14.42 2.25 0.86
C THR A 62 -15.51 1.46 1.57
N SER A 63 -15.36 0.14 1.64
CA SER A 63 -16.32 -0.72 2.34
C SER A 63 -16.38 -0.42 3.84
N SER A 64 -15.24 -0.23 4.50
CA SER A 64 -15.21 0.12 5.93
C SER A 64 -15.83 1.49 6.21
N ALA A 65 -15.66 2.45 5.30
CA ALA A 65 -16.21 3.80 5.45
C ALA A 65 -17.75 3.85 5.35
N GLU A 66 -18.41 2.82 4.81
CA GLU A 66 -19.89 2.79 4.75
C GLU A 66 -20.53 2.72 6.16
N ALA A 67 -19.87 2.10 7.14
CA ALA A 67 -20.34 2.06 8.53
C ALA A 67 -20.36 3.47 9.16
N LEU A 68 -19.43 4.36 8.78
CA LEU A 68 -19.36 5.73 9.30
C LEU A 68 -20.53 6.64 8.87
N HIS A 69 -21.46 6.15 8.08
CA HIS A 69 -22.70 6.88 7.80
C HIS A 69 -23.72 6.77 8.97
N GLU A 70 -23.48 5.86 9.90
CA GLU A 70 -24.26 5.77 11.12
C GLU A 70 -23.73 6.75 12.17
N VAL A 71 -24.62 7.54 12.77
CA VAL A 71 -24.27 8.59 13.73
C VAL A 71 -25.09 8.47 15.00
N ASN A 72 -24.50 8.84 16.15
CA ASN A 72 -25.17 8.76 17.47
C ASN A 72 -25.97 10.03 17.85
N LEU A 73 -26.31 10.89 16.86
CA LEU A 73 -27.07 12.10 17.13
C LEU A 73 -28.44 11.79 17.76
N GLY A 74 -28.75 12.48 18.84
CA GLY A 74 -29.94 12.23 19.64
C GLY A 74 -29.69 11.35 20.86
N GLY A 75 -28.54 10.65 20.91
CA GLY A 75 -28.07 10.00 22.13
C GLY A 75 -27.39 11.02 23.06
N THR A 76 -28.06 11.50 24.06
CA THR A 76 -27.51 12.49 25.01
C THR A 76 -26.50 11.86 25.95
N ILE A 77 -26.82 11.71 27.21
CA ILE A 77 -25.94 11.03 28.18
C ILE A 77 -25.98 9.53 27.89
N CYS A 78 -24.82 8.94 27.61
CA CYS A 78 -24.62 7.50 27.38
C CYS A 78 -25.46 6.91 26.23
N GLY A 79 -25.96 7.72 25.30
CA GLY A 79 -26.84 7.23 24.22
C GLY A 79 -28.33 7.32 24.52
N ARG A 80 -28.70 7.96 25.62
CA ARG A 80 -30.09 8.07 26.06
C ARG A 80 -30.86 9.11 25.25
N SER A 81 -31.95 8.70 24.59
CA SER A 81 -32.75 9.59 23.72
C SER A 81 -34.01 10.14 24.41
N SER A 82 -34.40 9.62 25.56
CA SER A 82 -35.63 10.05 26.30
C SER A 82 -35.56 11.49 26.80
N ASP A 83 -34.40 12.11 26.81
CA ASP A 83 -34.16 13.44 27.38
C ASP A 83 -34.27 14.56 26.34
N VAL A 84 -34.59 14.22 25.09
CA VAL A 84 -34.74 15.18 24.00
C VAL A 84 -36.14 15.15 23.41
N PRO A 85 -36.65 16.30 22.85
CA PRO A 85 -37.93 16.32 22.17
C PRO A 85 -37.96 15.34 20.99
N SER A 86 -39.11 14.67 20.79
CA SER A 86 -39.29 13.75 19.66
C SER A 86 -39.05 14.41 18.31
N THR A 87 -39.48 15.67 18.15
CA THR A 87 -39.23 16.45 16.93
C THR A 87 -37.74 16.63 16.60
N TYR A 88 -36.87 16.71 17.62
CA TYR A 88 -35.42 16.74 17.40
C TYR A 88 -34.92 15.40 16.88
N LEU A 89 -35.31 14.30 17.53
CA LEU A 89 -34.91 12.94 17.12
C LEU A 89 -35.33 12.64 15.67
N GLU A 90 -36.53 13.05 15.29
CA GLU A 90 -37.06 12.82 13.94
C GLU A 90 -36.37 13.66 12.85
N THR A 91 -35.72 14.76 13.19
CA THR A 91 -35.19 15.70 12.20
C THR A 91 -33.70 15.88 12.16
N VAL A 92 -32.98 15.61 13.27
CA VAL A 92 -31.56 15.98 13.45
C VAL A 92 -30.64 15.37 12.42
N VAL A 93 -30.77 14.08 12.09
CA VAL A 93 -29.94 13.42 11.09
C VAL A 93 -30.26 13.91 9.68
N GLY A 94 -31.52 14.16 9.36
CA GLY A 94 -31.93 14.78 8.10
C GLY A 94 -31.38 16.19 7.92
N GLN A 95 -31.34 17.01 8.99
CA GLN A 95 -30.71 18.32 8.99
C GLN A 95 -29.19 18.20 8.78
N LEU A 96 -28.52 17.26 9.47
CA LEU A 96 -27.09 17.00 9.27
C LEU A 96 -26.81 16.56 7.83
N SER A 97 -27.62 15.66 7.26
CA SER A 97 -27.51 15.26 5.84
C SER A 97 -27.60 16.46 4.90
N THR A 98 -28.51 17.39 5.18
CA THR A 98 -28.69 18.61 4.38
C THR A 98 -27.47 19.54 4.48
N VAL A 99 -26.97 19.77 5.70
CA VAL A 99 -25.83 20.68 5.94
C VAL A 99 -24.53 20.09 5.36
N THR A 100 -24.32 18.78 5.48
CA THR A 100 -23.12 18.11 4.98
C THR A 100 -23.19 17.71 3.51
N GLY A 101 -24.37 17.74 2.90
CA GLY A 101 -24.60 17.22 1.55
C GLY A 101 -24.47 15.70 1.45
N ASN A 102 -24.51 14.98 2.58
CA ASN A 102 -24.37 13.52 2.61
C ASN A 102 -25.72 12.82 2.89
N PRO A 103 -26.43 12.34 1.86
CA PRO A 103 -27.75 11.72 2.02
C PRO A 103 -27.70 10.31 2.62
N LYS A 104 -26.52 9.73 2.79
CA LYS A 104 -26.35 8.39 3.37
C LYS A 104 -26.36 8.36 4.89
N LEU A 105 -26.30 9.52 5.56
CA LEU A 105 -26.31 9.60 7.00
C LEU A 105 -27.61 9.03 7.58
N ARG A 106 -27.47 8.19 8.59
CA ARG A 106 -28.58 7.58 9.33
C ARG A 106 -28.30 7.57 10.82
N GLN A 107 -29.36 7.57 11.62
CA GLN A 107 -29.21 7.41 13.06
C GLN A 107 -28.85 5.98 13.39
N GLY A 108 -27.98 5.78 14.40
CA GLY A 108 -27.63 4.48 14.93
C GLY A 108 -28.85 3.73 15.48
N GLU A 109 -28.94 2.45 15.23
CA GLU A 109 -30.01 1.59 15.78
C GLU A 109 -29.95 1.52 17.31
N ASN A 110 -28.75 1.54 17.86
CA ASN A 110 -28.49 1.50 19.30
C ASN A 110 -27.57 2.67 19.70
N LEU A 111 -28.15 3.74 20.19
CA LEU A 111 -27.41 4.94 20.58
C LEU A 111 -26.51 4.72 21.83
N PHE A 112 -26.82 3.73 22.67
CA PHE A 112 -25.95 3.35 23.78
C PHE A 112 -24.67 2.66 23.28
N ASP A 113 -24.79 1.82 22.28
CA ASP A 113 -23.66 1.20 21.59
C ASP A 113 -22.79 2.26 20.92
N ALA A 114 -23.41 3.13 20.12
CA ALA A 114 -22.74 4.21 19.41
C ALA A 114 -22.07 5.27 20.32
N ALA A 115 -22.40 5.33 21.61
CA ALA A 115 -21.73 6.17 22.60
C ALA A 115 -20.46 5.53 23.18
N GLN A 116 -20.39 4.20 23.19
CA GLN A 116 -19.32 3.44 23.86
C GLN A 116 -18.26 2.95 22.88
N ASN A 117 -18.64 2.71 21.63
CA ASN A 117 -17.82 1.99 20.68
C ASN A 117 -17.44 2.89 19.49
N ALA A 118 -16.16 2.86 19.13
CA ALA A 118 -15.59 3.56 17.98
C ALA A 118 -14.88 2.58 17.02
N ASP A 119 -15.32 1.33 17.02
CA ASP A 119 -14.74 0.23 16.25
C ASP A 119 -14.92 0.44 14.75
N ASP A 120 -16.00 1.09 14.30
CA ASP A 120 -16.18 1.47 12.90
C ASP A 120 -15.10 2.43 12.41
N ILE A 121 -14.72 3.41 13.24
CA ILE A 121 -13.61 4.34 12.90
C ILE A 121 -12.29 3.56 12.88
N LEU A 122 -12.09 2.65 13.83
CA LEU A 122 -10.89 1.81 13.86
C LEU A 122 -10.84 0.83 12.69
N ALA A 123 -11.97 0.35 12.19
CA ALA A 123 -12.02 -0.49 10.98
C ALA A 123 -11.47 0.27 9.76
N VAL A 124 -11.83 1.55 9.59
CA VAL A 124 -11.23 2.41 8.55
C VAL A 124 -9.74 2.60 8.79
N SER A 125 -9.32 2.91 10.01
CA SER A 125 -7.91 3.03 10.38
C SER A 125 -7.12 1.75 10.07
N SER A 126 -7.68 0.58 10.33
CA SER A 126 -7.07 -0.73 10.02
C SER A 126 -6.91 -0.94 8.51
N ALA A 127 -7.90 -0.54 7.72
CA ALA A 127 -7.82 -0.61 6.26
C ALA A 127 -6.77 0.37 5.68
N LEU A 128 -6.61 1.55 6.29
CA LEU A 128 -5.54 2.52 5.96
C LEU A 128 -4.14 1.96 6.32
N ASP A 129 -3.98 1.32 7.49
CA ASP A 129 -2.71 0.67 7.86
C ASP A 129 -2.33 -0.44 6.88
N LEU A 130 -3.30 -1.20 6.39
CA LEU A 130 -3.04 -2.20 5.36
C LEU A 130 -2.53 -1.57 4.06
N LEU A 131 -3.07 -0.43 3.63
CA LEU A 131 -2.56 0.32 2.49
C LEU A 131 -1.12 0.82 2.74
N ALA A 132 -0.85 1.35 3.93
CA ALA A 132 0.49 1.79 4.34
C ALA A 132 1.52 0.67 4.19
N ARG A 133 1.22 -0.53 4.65
CA ARG A 133 2.10 -1.70 4.52
C ARG A 133 2.36 -2.09 3.07
N GLN A 134 1.36 -1.97 2.19
CA GLN A 134 1.55 -2.22 0.76
C GLN A 134 2.43 -1.16 0.12
N LEU A 135 2.30 0.11 0.49
CA LEU A 135 3.16 1.18 -0.01
C LEU A 135 4.62 1.03 0.46
N ILE A 136 4.85 0.57 1.70
CA ILE A 136 6.20 0.22 2.19
C ILE A 136 6.81 -0.87 1.29
N LYS A 137 6.05 -1.94 1.02
CA LYS A 137 6.52 -3.05 0.17
C LYS A 137 6.83 -2.59 -1.25
N ILE A 138 5.94 -1.87 -1.90
CA ILE A 138 6.12 -1.36 -3.27
C ILE A 138 7.34 -0.43 -3.33
N SER A 139 7.45 0.48 -2.38
CA SER A 139 8.58 1.42 -2.31
C SER A 139 9.91 0.72 -2.07
N ALA A 140 9.94 -0.31 -1.22
CA ALA A 140 11.13 -1.12 -0.99
C ALA A 140 11.57 -1.86 -2.26
N ASP A 141 10.65 -2.43 -3.02
CA ASP A 141 10.96 -3.10 -4.29
C ASP A 141 11.50 -2.10 -5.34
N LEU A 142 10.90 -0.93 -5.47
CA LEU A 142 11.39 0.12 -6.36
C LEU A 142 12.82 0.56 -5.99
N ARG A 143 13.11 0.70 -4.68
CA ARG A 143 14.46 1.00 -4.20
C ARG A 143 15.46 -0.12 -4.53
N LEU A 144 15.06 -1.37 -4.33
CA LEU A 144 15.91 -2.52 -4.65
C LEU A 144 16.21 -2.59 -6.14
N LEU A 145 15.21 -2.44 -7.00
CA LEU A 145 15.39 -2.45 -8.44
C LEU A 145 16.23 -1.27 -8.96
N ASN A 146 16.18 -0.11 -8.30
CA ASN A 146 16.99 1.08 -8.60
C ASN A 146 18.39 1.04 -7.98
N SER A 147 18.69 0.10 -7.09
CA SER A 147 19.95 0.06 -6.36
C SER A 147 21.18 -0.13 -7.26
N GLY A 148 22.29 0.48 -6.90
CA GLY A 148 23.54 0.36 -7.67
C GLY A 148 24.25 1.69 -7.81
N PRO A 149 25.03 1.90 -8.91
CA PRO A 149 24.95 1.18 -10.21
C PRO A 149 25.68 -0.16 -10.29
N VAL A 150 26.71 -0.41 -9.49
CA VAL A 150 27.54 -1.62 -9.59
C VAL A 150 27.19 -2.66 -8.51
N GLY A 151 26.98 -2.19 -7.29
CA GLY A 151 26.73 -3.05 -6.12
C GLY A 151 25.25 -3.37 -5.88
N GLY A 152 24.38 -3.19 -6.86
CA GLY A 152 22.94 -3.42 -6.70
C GLY A 152 22.29 -4.04 -7.94
N ILE A 153 20.95 -4.10 -7.93
CA ILE A 153 20.17 -4.74 -9.01
C ILE A 153 20.16 -3.89 -10.28
N LYS A 154 19.88 -2.61 -10.14
CA LYS A 154 19.87 -1.62 -11.24
C LYS A 154 19.13 -2.07 -12.51
N GLU A 155 17.92 -2.60 -12.35
CA GLU A 155 17.03 -2.94 -13.47
C GLU A 155 16.17 -1.75 -13.91
N ILE A 156 15.98 -0.77 -13.01
CA ILE A 156 15.26 0.48 -13.30
C ILE A 156 16.09 1.70 -12.89
N ASP A 157 15.70 2.84 -13.44
CA ASP A 157 16.12 4.17 -13.00
C ASP A 157 14.90 4.97 -12.56
N LEU A 158 14.99 5.61 -11.40
CA LEU A 158 13.97 6.52 -10.89
C LEU A 158 14.43 7.97 -11.09
N PRO A 159 13.50 8.92 -11.29
CA PRO A 159 13.85 10.33 -11.46
C PRO A 159 14.69 10.87 -10.31
N ALA A 160 15.70 11.65 -10.63
CA ALA A 160 16.48 12.42 -9.67
C ALA A 160 15.67 13.65 -9.24
N THR A 161 15.13 13.63 -8.03
CA THR A 161 14.26 14.69 -7.50
C THR A 161 14.99 15.66 -6.58
N GLN A 162 16.27 15.38 -6.28
CA GLN A 162 17.14 16.27 -5.52
C GLN A 162 18.58 16.16 -6.03
N ALA A 163 19.41 17.13 -5.66
CA ALA A 163 20.85 17.04 -5.89
C ALA A 163 21.41 15.78 -5.24
N GLY A 164 22.36 15.14 -5.91
CA GLY A 164 23.04 13.97 -5.36
C GLY A 164 23.82 14.28 -4.08
N SER A 165 24.54 13.28 -3.57
CA SER A 165 25.37 13.43 -2.36
C SER A 165 26.39 14.56 -2.52
N SER A 166 26.53 15.42 -1.51
CA SER A 166 27.53 16.47 -1.45
C SER A 166 28.98 15.95 -1.34
N ILE A 167 29.15 14.67 -0.94
CA ILE A 167 30.45 14.03 -0.69
C ILE A 167 30.79 13.01 -1.78
N MET A 168 29.76 12.41 -2.42
CA MET A 168 29.92 11.36 -3.43
C MET A 168 29.29 11.82 -4.75
N PRO A 169 30.06 12.46 -5.66
CA PRO A 169 29.55 12.91 -6.94
C PRO A 169 28.89 11.78 -7.73
N GLY A 170 27.73 12.04 -8.31
CA GLY A 170 26.98 11.04 -9.08
C GLY A 170 26.14 10.06 -8.27
N LYS A 171 26.17 10.10 -6.92
CA LYS A 171 25.29 9.28 -6.08
C LYS A 171 23.92 9.94 -5.95
N VAL A 172 22.93 9.40 -6.64
CA VAL A 172 21.51 9.81 -6.54
C VAL A 172 20.73 8.76 -5.74
N ASN A 173 20.07 9.20 -4.69
CA ASN A 173 19.25 8.31 -3.84
C ASN A 173 17.79 8.27 -4.31
N PRO A 174 17.09 7.15 -4.17
CA PRO A 174 15.67 7.02 -4.49
C PRO A 174 14.78 7.62 -3.37
N VAL A 175 14.88 8.95 -3.19
CA VAL A 175 14.30 9.65 -2.02
C VAL A 175 12.78 9.63 -2.00
N ILE A 176 12.10 9.55 -3.15
CA ILE A 176 10.64 9.51 -3.19
C ILE A 176 10.07 8.20 -2.64
N PRO A 177 10.55 7.00 -3.03
CA PRO A 177 10.18 5.77 -2.34
C PRO A 177 10.54 5.80 -0.84
N GLU A 178 11.68 6.38 -0.45
CA GLU A 178 12.06 6.52 0.96
C GLU A 178 11.07 7.41 1.73
N TYR A 179 10.65 8.51 1.14
CA TYR A 179 9.63 9.41 1.70
C TYR A 179 8.28 8.70 1.85
N ALA A 180 7.82 8.01 0.82
CA ALA A 180 6.58 7.22 0.88
C ALA A 180 6.62 6.14 1.98
N MET A 181 7.78 5.48 2.18
CA MET A 181 7.97 4.54 3.29
C MET A 181 7.85 5.22 4.66
N GLN A 182 8.45 6.40 4.84
CA GLN A 182 8.40 7.15 6.10
C GLN A 182 6.96 7.58 6.45
N LEU A 183 6.22 8.14 5.48
CA LEU A 183 4.80 8.48 5.65
C LEU A 183 3.97 7.26 6.03
N SER A 184 4.23 6.13 5.37
CA SER A 184 3.53 4.86 5.64
C SER A 184 3.88 4.28 7.02
N MET A 185 5.13 4.38 7.47
CA MET A 185 5.53 3.98 8.83
C MET A 185 4.87 4.86 9.89
N GLN A 186 4.78 6.17 9.67
CA GLN A 186 4.06 7.09 10.54
C GLN A 186 2.58 6.74 10.63
N THR A 187 1.95 6.40 9.50
CA THR A 187 0.56 5.90 9.44
C THR A 187 0.37 4.67 10.32
N THR A 188 1.28 3.69 10.25
CA THR A 188 1.23 2.50 11.12
C THR A 188 1.31 2.87 12.61
N GLY A 189 2.13 3.85 12.98
CA GLY A 189 2.22 4.34 14.36
C GLY A 189 0.90 4.97 14.86
N LEU A 190 0.25 5.78 14.02
CA LEU A 190 -1.05 6.39 14.32
C LEU A 190 -2.15 5.33 14.49
N HIS A 191 -2.16 4.30 13.63
CA HIS A 191 -3.08 3.17 13.79
C HIS A 191 -2.88 2.45 15.12
N GLN A 192 -1.64 2.17 15.53
CA GLN A 192 -1.37 1.51 16.81
C GLN A 192 -1.87 2.34 18.01
N ALA A 193 -1.69 3.66 17.97
CA ALA A 193 -2.24 4.56 18.98
C ALA A 193 -3.78 4.52 19.01
N SER A 194 -4.43 4.48 17.85
CA SER A 194 -5.88 4.37 17.72
C SER A 194 -6.41 3.03 18.26
N ALA A 195 -5.74 1.93 17.96
CA ALA A 195 -6.11 0.60 18.46
C ALA A 195 -5.99 0.52 20.00
N ALA A 196 -4.92 1.13 20.57
CA ALA A 196 -4.78 1.23 22.01
C ALA A 196 -5.90 2.08 22.64
N ALA A 197 -6.23 3.21 22.03
CA ALA A 197 -7.30 4.11 22.49
C ALA A 197 -8.67 3.41 22.50
N LEU A 198 -9.00 2.62 21.47
CA LEU A 198 -10.24 1.85 21.44
C LEU A 198 -10.32 0.88 22.64
N ALA A 199 -9.23 0.19 22.94
CA ALA A 199 -9.18 -0.79 24.02
C ALA A 199 -9.31 -0.19 25.45
N HIS A 200 -9.20 1.13 25.56
CA HIS A 200 -9.33 1.85 26.83
C HIS A 200 -10.69 2.55 27.02
N ALA A 201 -11.70 2.24 26.20
CA ALA A 201 -13.07 2.66 26.48
C ALA A 201 -13.53 2.15 27.85
N GLU A 202 -14.22 2.99 28.62
CA GLU A 202 -14.62 2.69 30.00
C GLU A 202 -16.12 2.86 30.17
N LEU A 203 -16.80 1.78 30.58
CA LEU A 203 -18.24 1.76 30.85
C LEU A 203 -19.05 2.30 29.66
N ASP A 204 -19.76 3.40 29.86
CA ASP A 204 -20.81 3.89 28.97
C ASP A 204 -20.34 4.96 27.99
N LEU A 205 -19.02 5.16 27.81
CA LEU A 205 -18.47 6.16 26.90
C LEU A 205 -17.06 5.80 26.44
N ASN A 206 -16.78 5.99 25.14
CA ASN A 206 -15.42 6.02 24.64
C ASN A 206 -14.90 7.46 24.57
N VAL A 207 -14.26 7.93 25.65
CA VAL A 207 -13.70 9.28 25.74
C VAL A 207 -12.51 9.48 24.76
N TRP A 208 -11.95 8.42 24.21
CA TRP A 208 -10.78 8.42 23.31
C TRP A 208 -11.13 8.51 21.83
N GLU A 209 -12.42 8.55 21.46
CA GLU A 209 -12.89 8.61 20.07
C GLU A 209 -12.24 9.76 19.28
N SER A 210 -12.05 10.93 19.90
CA SER A 210 -11.42 12.07 19.24
C SER A 210 -9.98 11.78 18.79
N LEU A 211 -9.21 11.03 19.59
CA LEU A 211 -7.87 10.60 19.20
C LEU A 211 -7.91 9.65 18.00
N ILE A 212 -8.83 8.67 18.02
CA ILE A 212 -9.01 7.70 16.93
C ILE A 212 -9.38 8.43 15.64
N THR A 213 -10.32 9.37 15.72
CA THR A 213 -10.78 10.18 14.58
C THR A 213 -9.66 11.05 14.00
N CYS A 214 -8.95 11.83 14.84
CA CYS A 214 -7.86 12.67 14.38
C CYS A 214 -6.75 11.84 13.70
N ASN A 215 -6.33 10.75 14.33
CA ASN A 215 -5.33 9.86 13.76
C ASN A 215 -5.78 9.29 12.40
N THR A 216 -7.05 8.91 12.26
CA THR A 216 -7.58 8.36 11.00
C THR A 216 -7.57 9.42 9.88
N LEU A 217 -7.87 10.68 10.19
CA LEU A 217 -7.77 11.80 9.25
C LEU A 217 -6.31 12.06 8.85
N ASP A 218 -5.40 12.12 9.82
CA ASP A 218 -3.97 12.31 9.56
C ASP A 218 -3.40 11.17 8.69
N MET A 219 -3.75 9.92 8.98
CA MET A 219 -3.38 8.75 8.17
C MET A 219 -3.82 8.91 6.72
N THR A 220 -5.03 9.44 6.49
CA THR A 220 -5.55 9.70 5.15
C THR A 220 -4.69 10.71 4.39
N GLY A 221 -4.34 11.82 5.01
CA GLY A 221 -3.48 12.85 4.43
C GLY A 221 -2.08 12.34 4.11
N LEU A 222 -1.47 11.59 5.05
CA LEU A 222 -0.14 10.99 4.86
C LEU A 222 -0.12 10.01 3.68
N LEU A 223 -1.13 9.12 3.58
CA LEU A 223 -1.21 8.13 2.50
C LEU A 223 -1.55 8.76 1.16
N SER A 224 -2.42 9.78 1.12
CA SER A 224 -2.69 10.54 -0.10
C SER A 224 -1.44 11.23 -0.64
N THR A 225 -0.62 11.77 0.26
CA THR A 225 0.69 12.35 -0.08
C THR A 225 1.67 11.30 -0.59
N ALA A 226 1.75 10.13 0.07
CA ALA A 226 2.62 9.04 -0.35
C ALA A 226 2.25 8.51 -1.75
N LEU A 227 0.96 8.27 -2.01
CA LEU A 227 0.45 7.82 -3.30
C LEU A 227 0.76 8.83 -4.42
N THR A 228 0.49 10.12 -4.16
CA THR A 228 0.72 11.18 -5.14
C THR A 228 2.21 11.36 -5.43
N SER A 229 3.06 11.36 -4.41
CA SER A 229 4.52 11.48 -4.57
C SER A 229 5.09 10.31 -5.37
N LEU A 230 4.66 9.08 -5.08
CA LEU A 230 5.06 7.90 -5.87
C LEU A 230 4.61 8.02 -7.33
N ALA A 231 3.37 8.46 -7.56
CA ALA A 231 2.83 8.61 -8.90
C ALA A 231 3.63 9.62 -9.73
N GLU A 232 3.75 10.86 -9.23
CA GLU A 232 4.23 12.01 -9.98
C GLU A 232 5.77 12.10 -10.04
N SER A 233 6.46 11.65 -8.98
CA SER A 233 7.89 11.87 -8.82
C SER A 233 8.75 10.60 -8.81
N ALA A 234 8.13 9.42 -8.92
CA ALA A 234 8.85 8.14 -9.03
C ALA A 234 8.40 7.35 -10.27
N VAL A 235 7.12 6.90 -10.30
CA VAL A 235 6.64 5.97 -11.34
C VAL A 235 6.49 6.65 -12.69
N ALA A 236 5.99 7.89 -12.75
CA ALA A 236 5.79 8.61 -14.02
C ALA A 236 7.08 8.80 -14.85
N GLY A 237 8.23 8.87 -14.21
CA GLY A 237 9.53 9.02 -14.88
C GLY A 237 10.44 7.80 -14.76
N LEU A 238 9.87 6.64 -14.39
CA LEU A 238 10.61 5.39 -14.30
C LEU A 238 11.10 4.93 -15.67
N GLU A 239 12.39 4.62 -15.77
CA GLU A 239 13.01 4.03 -16.93
C GLU A 239 13.47 2.60 -16.62
N VAL A 240 13.29 1.68 -17.55
CA VAL A 240 13.80 0.32 -17.47
C VAL A 240 15.17 0.27 -18.15
N LEU A 241 16.10 -0.54 -17.62
CA LEU A 241 17.48 -0.66 -18.09
C LEU A 241 17.72 -2.04 -18.74
N PRO A 242 17.38 -2.23 -20.03
CA PRO A 242 17.40 -3.55 -20.68
C PRO A 242 18.75 -4.25 -20.65
N ALA A 243 19.86 -3.50 -20.74
CA ALA A 243 21.21 -4.07 -20.73
C ALA A 243 21.52 -4.79 -19.41
N ASN A 244 21.14 -4.21 -18.25
CA ASN A 244 21.34 -4.84 -16.95
C ASN A 244 20.42 -6.04 -16.78
N ILE A 245 19.18 -5.93 -17.24
CA ILE A 245 18.20 -7.00 -17.20
C ILE A 245 18.67 -8.21 -18.00
N GLN A 246 19.24 -7.99 -19.20
CA GLN A 246 19.74 -9.07 -20.04
C GLN A 246 20.80 -9.89 -19.32
N ASN A 247 21.71 -9.26 -18.60
CA ASN A 247 22.71 -9.95 -17.78
C ASN A 247 22.08 -10.81 -16.67
N HIS A 248 21.01 -10.30 -16.04
CA HIS A 248 20.31 -11.07 -15.00
C HIS A 248 19.50 -12.25 -15.57
N LEU A 249 18.91 -12.11 -16.76
CA LEU A 249 18.17 -13.17 -17.43
C LEU A 249 19.09 -14.33 -17.87
N GLU A 250 20.39 -14.13 -17.91
CA GLU A 250 21.38 -15.21 -18.14
C GLU A 250 21.59 -16.11 -16.92
N SER A 251 20.87 -15.85 -15.80
CA SER A 251 20.95 -16.67 -14.59
C SER A 251 20.80 -18.17 -14.88
N PRO A 252 21.72 -18.99 -14.38
CA PRO A 252 21.61 -20.44 -14.50
C PRO A 252 20.28 -20.99 -13.94
N ILE A 253 19.80 -20.43 -12.84
CA ILE A 253 18.55 -20.87 -12.18
C ILE A 253 17.35 -20.74 -13.12
N ALA A 254 17.23 -19.61 -13.81
CA ALA A 254 16.16 -19.40 -14.78
C ALA A 254 16.22 -20.45 -15.92
N ARG A 255 17.41 -20.71 -16.47
CA ARG A 255 17.63 -21.74 -17.51
C ARG A 255 17.32 -23.14 -17.01
N TRP A 256 17.69 -23.47 -15.78
CA TRP A 256 17.44 -24.78 -15.17
C TRP A 256 15.95 -25.01 -14.92
N THR A 257 15.23 -23.97 -14.53
CA THR A 257 13.77 -24.05 -14.37
C THR A 257 13.07 -24.36 -15.69
N GLU A 258 13.46 -23.73 -16.79
CA GLU A 258 12.91 -24.04 -18.12
C GLU A 258 13.28 -25.48 -18.57
N LEU A 259 14.51 -25.92 -18.29
CA LEU A 259 14.92 -27.30 -18.57
C LEU A 259 14.06 -28.32 -17.79
N ALA A 260 13.74 -28.02 -16.54
CA ALA A 260 12.91 -28.87 -15.67
C ALA A 260 11.47 -28.99 -16.19
N LYS A 261 10.89 -27.92 -16.74
CA LYS A 261 9.56 -27.96 -17.38
C LYS A 261 9.52 -28.94 -18.57
N VAL A 262 10.59 -28.98 -19.37
CA VAL A 262 10.64 -29.80 -20.60
C VAL A 262 11.01 -31.26 -20.28
N ARG A 263 11.94 -31.51 -19.38
CA ARG A 263 12.53 -32.84 -19.12
C ARG A 263 12.09 -33.51 -17.83
N GLY A 264 11.36 -32.83 -16.99
CA GLY A 264 11.01 -33.22 -15.63
C GLY A 264 12.12 -32.92 -14.63
N TYR A 265 11.76 -32.65 -13.38
CA TYR A 265 12.65 -32.16 -12.31
C TYR A 265 13.88 -33.05 -12.09
N SER A 266 13.69 -34.37 -11.95
CA SER A 266 14.79 -35.31 -11.63
C SER A 266 15.85 -35.34 -12.73
N LYS A 267 15.44 -35.44 -14.00
CA LYS A 267 16.39 -35.46 -15.13
C LYS A 267 17.11 -34.15 -15.32
N ALA A 268 16.41 -33.02 -15.12
CA ALA A 268 17.02 -31.70 -15.14
C ALA A 268 18.07 -31.59 -14.03
N THR A 269 17.75 -31.99 -12.80
CA THR A 269 18.67 -31.96 -11.66
C THR A 269 19.96 -32.76 -11.94
N GLU A 270 19.86 -33.99 -12.48
CA GLU A 270 21.02 -34.77 -12.84
C GLU A 270 21.92 -34.09 -13.90
N GLN A 271 21.30 -33.49 -14.90
CA GLN A 271 22.01 -32.76 -15.96
C GLN A 271 22.73 -31.51 -15.39
N ILE A 272 22.04 -30.76 -14.52
CA ILE A 272 22.61 -29.59 -13.83
C ILE A 272 23.79 -29.98 -12.96
N GLN A 273 23.66 -31.04 -12.15
CA GLN A 273 24.75 -31.53 -11.30
C GLN A 273 26.00 -31.94 -12.11
N ARG A 274 25.79 -32.60 -13.27
CA ARG A 274 26.87 -32.93 -14.19
C ARG A 274 27.58 -31.71 -14.75
N ALA A 275 26.79 -30.71 -15.17
CA ALA A 275 27.32 -29.47 -15.74
C ALA A 275 28.13 -28.67 -14.70
N LEU A 276 27.61 -28.52 -13.48
CA LEU A 276 28.30 -27.83 -12.39
C LEU A 276 29.59 -28.53 -11.98
N LYS A 277 29.56 -29.86 -11.89
CA LYS A 277 30.77 -30.65 -11.57
C LYS A 277 31.85 -30.48 -12.65
N GLN A 278 31.47 -30.40 -13.92
CA GLN A 278 32.42 -30.13 -15.02
C GLN A 278 32.98 -28.69 -14.95
N ALA A 279 32.22 -27.74 -14.45
CA ALA A 279 32.65 -26.36 -14.25
C ALA A 279 33.44 -26.12 -12.96
N GLY A 280 33.69 -27.15 -12.14
CA GLY A 280 34.39 -27.06 -10.85
C GLY A 280 33.55 -26.36 -9.75
N GLN A 281 32.23 -26.31 -9.92
CA GLN A 281 31.29 -25.71 -8.97
C GLN A 281 30.53 -26.80 -8.21
N GLU A 282 30.29 -26.58 -6.90
CA GLU A 282 29.46 -27.48 -6.10
C GLU A 282 28.01 -27.10 -6.18
N TYR A 283 27.13 -28.10 -6.32
CA TYR A 283 25.70 -27.93 -6.21
C TYR A 283 25.30 -27.83 -4.72
N GLN A 284 24.86 -26.67 -4.30
CA GLN A 284 24.21 -26.55 -2.99
C GLN A 284 22.80 -27.14 -3.08
N LYS A 285 22.57 -28.20 -2.26
CA LYS A 285 21.28 -28.89 -2.16
C LYS A 285 20.23 -28.05 -1.45
#